data_d8a1ced8786019c98890bdd6677646f9
#
_entry.id   d8a1ced8786019c98890bdd6677646f9
#
_cell.length_a   1.000
_cell.length_b   1.000
_cell.length_c   1.000
_cell.angle_alpha   90.00
_cell.angle_beta   90.00
_cell.angle_gamma   90.00
#
_symmetry.space_group_name_H-M   'P 1'
#
loop_
_entity.id
_entity.type
_entity.pdbx_description
1 polymer ?
#
loop_
_entity_poly.entity_id
_entity_poly.type
_entity_poly.pdbx_seq_one_letter_code
_entity_poly.pdbx_strand_id
1 'polypeptide(L)'
;MQQAITTKGAILAVTESPTTEQLQVWWEVIQRDDLSVAYADLFPVTLTDFRREVAQGEKLLLLCCVDGQVAGAIWLHDVLHRCDGTVSAGWLGCYFLAPYRGHVAIQLWQAARQHWETAGVAHFFTAINVANRSSQAFVTRGAYFHRVGRFPAFTVYHGQPTDLFIYTMHAEDATLAWELATARAARQMLSAAL
;
A
#
# COMPACT_ATOMS: atom_id res chain seq x y z
N MET A 1 10.89 12.09 4.86
CA MET A 1 10.08 13.21 4.30
C MET A 1 8.60 12.90 4.52
N GLN A 2 7.76 13.89 4.75
CA GLN A 2 6.32 13.69 4.93
C GLN A 2 5.60 14.30 3.72
N GLN A 3 4.76 13.52 3.06
CA GLN A 3 3.88 14.01 2.00
C GLN A 3 2.46 14.11 2.54
N ALA A 4 1.85 15.28 2.43
CA ALA A 4 0.50 15.54 2.92
C ALA A 4 -0.41 16.03 1.79
N ILE A 5 -1.64 15.52 1.79
CA ILE A 5 -2.71 15.91 0.85
C ILE A 5 -3.92 16.31 1.68
N THR A 6 -4.55 17.44 1.33
CA THR A 6 -5.81 17.84 1.96
C THR A 6 -6.99 17.41 1.10
N THR A 7 -7.95 16.70 1.68
CA THR A 7 -9.16 16.27 0.99
C THR A 7 -10.38 16.37 1.92
N LYS A 8 -11.45 16.99 1.44
CA LYS A 8 -12.71 17.19 2.21
C LYS A 8 -12.50 17.69 3.65
N GLY A 9 -11.47 18.52 3.89
CA GLY A 9 -11.13 19.06 5.20
C GLY A 9 -10.25 18.17 6.08
N ALA A 10 -9.94 16.93 5.68
CA ALA A 10 -9.00 16.04 6.37
C ALA A 10 -7.59 16.15 5.78
N ILE A 11 -6.57 16.02 6.61
CA ILE A 11 -5.16 15.98 6.22
C ILE A 11 -4.74 14.52 6.12
N LEU A 12 -4.48 14.05 4.89
CA LEU A 12 -3.92 12.74 4.62
C LEU A 12 -2.40 12.86 4.50
N ALA A 13 -1.67 12.02 5.21
CA ALA A 13 -0.21 12.04 5.18
C ALA A 13 0.38 10.63 5.09
N VAL A 14 1.50 10.50 4.38
CA VAL A 14 2.37 9.33 4.42
C VAL A 14 3.74 9.74 4.94
N THR A 15 4.33 8.94 5.82
CA THR A 15 5.62 9.22 6.42
C THR A 15 6.51 7.98 6.50
N GLU A 16 7.77 8.14 6.10
CA GLU A 16 8.85 7.15 6.28
C GLU A 16 9.53 7.27 7.65
N SER A 17 9.27 8.36 8.37
CA SER A 17 9.84 8.64 9.68
C SER A 17 8.72 8.81 10.72
N PRO A 18 8.01 7.72 11.04
CA PRO A 18 6.94 7.75 12.03
C PRO A 18 7.48 8.02 13.44
N THR A 19 6.67 8.63 14.28
CA THR A 19 7.01 8.78 15.69
C THR A 19 7.01 7.42 16.41
N THR A 20 7.64 7.38 17.58
CA THR A 20 7.63 6.18 18.42
C THR A 20 6.21 5.74 18.77
N GLU A 21 5.32 6.69 19.04
CA GLU A 21 3.90 6.44 19.35
C GLU A 21 3.16 5.87 18.14
N GLN A 22 3.36 6.44 16.96
CA GLN A 22 2.77 5.94 15.71
C GLN A 22 3.24 4.50 15.39
N LEU A 23 4.52 4.19 15.60
CA LEU A 23 5.04 2.84 15.45
C LEU A 23 4.46 1.88 16.47
N GLN A 24 4.24 2.32 17.72
CA GLN A 24 3.59 1.52 18.74
C GLN A 24 2.14 1.17 18.35
N VAL A 25 1.37 2.19 17.94
CA VAL A 25 -0.01 1.98 17.48
C VAL A 25 -0.06 1.01 16.30
N TRP A 26 0.84 1.17 15.33
CA TRP A 26 0.89 0.27 14.18
C TRP A 26 1.31 -1.15 14.58
N TRP A 27 2.27 -1.30 15.49
CA TRP A 27 2.69 -2.59 16.03
C TRP A 27 1.51 -3.36 16.65
N GLU A 28 0.68 -2.69 17.45
CA GLU A 28 -0.52 -3.30 18.03
C GLU A 28 -1.54 -3.73 16.98
N VAL A 29 -1.61 -3.04 15.86
CA VAL A 29 -2.46 -3.42 14.71
C VAL A 29 -1.97 -4.72 14.09
N ILE A 30 -0.66 -4.86 13.81
CA ILE A 30 -0.12 -6.04 13.13
C ILE A 30 -0.07 -7.30 14.02
N GLN A 31 -0.20 -7.15 15.33
CA GLN A 31 -0.29 -8.28 16.26
C GLN A 31 -1.69 -8.89 16.34
N ARG A 32 -2.68 -8.35 15.67
CA ARG A 32 -4.03 -8.93 15.63
C ARG A 32 -4.01 -10.23 14.85
N ASP A 33 -4.76 -11.22 15.31
CA ASP A 33 -4.79 -12.60 14.77
C ASP A 33 -5.01 -12.64 13.24
N ASP A 34 -5.88 -11.77 12.73
CA ASP A 34 -6.18 -11.71 11.30
C ASP A 34 -5.00 -11.18 10.44
N LEU A 35 -4.14 -10.36 11.02
CA LEU A 35 -2.96 -9.81 10.35
C LEU A 35 -1.70 -10.62 10.61
N SER A 36 -1.50 -11.11 11.82
CA SER A 36 -0.33 -11.91 12.16
C SER A 36 -0.23 -13.17 11.29
N VAL A 37 -1.35 -13.82 10.98
CA VAL A 37 -1.40 -14.97 10.07
C VAL A 37 -1.10 -14.59 8.62
N ALA A 38 -1.54 -13.39 8.18
CA ALA A 38 -1.35 -12.95 6.79
C ALA A 38 0.05 -12.42 6.51
N TYR A 39 0.76 -11.92 7.53
CA TYR A 39 2.02 -11.20 7.40
C TYR A 39 3.11 -11.66 8.37
N ALA A 40 2.95 -12.84 8.98
CA ALA A 40 3.88 -13.36 10.01
C ALA A 40 5.34 -13.35 9.55
N ASP A 41 5.60 -13.65 8.29
CA ASP A 41 6.95 -13.71 7.72
C ASP A 41 7.49 -12.33 7.33
N LEU A 42 6.67 -11.28 7.35
CA LEU A 42 7.05 -9.94 6.89
C LEU A 42 7.41 -8.99 8.03
N PHE A 43 6.99 -9.29 9.25
CA PHE A 43 7.24 -8.44 10.41
C PHE A 43 8.04 -9.20 11.48
N PRO A 44 9.00 -8.53 12.13
CA PRO A 44 9.80 -9.14 13.19
C PRO A 44 8.96 -9.50 14.42
N VAL A 45 9.49 -10.38 15.24
CA VAL A 45 8.78 -10.93 16.41
C VAL A 45 8.63 -9.90 17.54
N THR A 46 9.50 -8.89 17.61
CA THR A 46 9.47 -7.89 18.70
C THR A 46 9.32 -6.46 18.17
N LEU A 47 8.69 -5.59 18.97
CA LEU A 47 8.60 -4.16 18.68
C LEU A 47 10.00 -3.51 18.56
N THR A 48 10.96 -3.96 19.35
CA THR A 48 12.32 -3.43 19.32
C THR A 48 12.99 -3.72 17.98
N ASP A 49 12.86 -4.94 17.48
CA ASP A 49 13.37 -5.32 16.16
C ASP A 49 12.63 -4.57 15.05
N PHE A 50 11.33 -4.44 15.16
CA PHE A 50 10.54 -3.67 14.19
C PHE A 50 10.99 -2.21 14.10
N ARG A 51 11.19 -1.55 15.25
CA ARG A 51 11.74 -0.17 15.30
C ARG A 51 13.13 -0.08 14.69
N ARG A 52 13.98 -1.06 14.96
CA ARG A 52 15.33 -1.12 14.37
C ARG A 52 15.26 -1.24 12.85
N GLU A 53 14.49 -2.18 12.31
CA GLU A 53 14.36 -2.40 10.87
C GLU A 53 13.80 -1.18 10.13
N VAL A 54 12.82 -0.50 10.72
CA VAL A 54 12.29 0.76 10.16
C VAL A 54 13.35 1.86 10.21
N ALA A 55 14.06 2.02 11.31
CA ALA A 55 15.11 3.04 11.47
C ALA A 55 16.32 2.80 10.55
N GLN A 56 16.63 1.55 10.24
CA GLN A 56 17.73 1.16 9.34
C GLN A 56 17.31 1.17 7.86
N GLY A 57 16.04 1.39 7.56
CA GLY A 57 15.52 1.35 6.18
C GLY A 57 15.48 -0.05 5.57
N GLU A 58 15.60 -1.10 6.39
CA GLU A 58 15.49 -2.50 5.94
C GLU A 58 14.06 -2.82 5.46
N LYS A 59 13.08 -2.10 6.00
CA LYS A 59 11.70 -2.11 5.50
C LYS A 59 11.34 -0.73 4.96
N LEU A 60 10.98 -0.67 3.69
CA LEU A 60 10.46 0.54 3.08
C LEU A 60 9.00 0.74 3.50
N LEU A 61 8.81 1.11 4.75
CA LEU A 61 7.50 1.31 5.37
C LEU A 61 7.10 2.78 5.27
N LEU A 62 5.91 3.02 4.73
CA LEU A 62 5.21 4.30 4.83
C LEU A 62 4.01 4.16 5.75
N LEU A 63 4.06 4.85 6.88
CA LEU A 63 2.90 4.92 7.76
C LEU A 63 1.91 5.94 7.20
N CYS A 64 0.65 5.53 7.10
CA CYS A 64 -0.46 6.32 6.58
C CYS A 64 -1.23 6.93 7.74
N CYS A 65 -1.41 8.25 7.72
CA CYS A 65 -2.12 8.99 8.76
C CYS A 65 -3.26 9.83 8.17
N VAL A 66 -4.32 9.99 8.96
CA VAL A 66 -5.42 10.92 8.70
C VAL A 66 -5.56 11.81 9.93
N ASP A 67 -5.42 13.12 9.78
CA ASP A 67 -5.42 14.10 10.87
C ASP A 67 -4.46 13.72 12.01
N GLY A 68 -3.29 13.20 11.66
CA GLY A 68 -2.25 12.77 12.59
C GLY A 68 -2.45 11.37 13.20
N GLN A 69 -3.61 10.76 13.04
CA GLN A 69 -3.89 9.43 13.55
C GLN A 69 -3.49 8.34 12.54
N VAL A 70 -2.97 7.21 13.01
CA VAL A 70 -2.60 6.07 12.17
C VAL A 70 -3.85 5.49 11.51
N ALA A 71 -3.87 5.52 10.19
CA ALA A 71 -4.93 5.00 9.34
C ALA A 71 -4.58 3.64 8.71
N GLY A 72 -3.29 3.34 8.63
CA GLY A 72 -2.79 2.12 8.01
C GLY A 72 -1.30 2.21 7.74
N ALA A 73 -0.80 1.25 6.97
CA ALA A 73 0.55 1.31 6.44
C ALA A 73 0.61 0.69 5.03
N ILE A 74 1.60 1.11 4.28
CA ILE A 74 1.98 0.58 2.98
C ILE A 74 3.48 0.32 3.03
N TRP A 75 3.94 -0.82 2.54
CA TRP A 75 5.35 -1.17 2.57
C TRP A 75 5.79 -1.88 1.30
N LEU A 76 7.08 -1.79 1.00
CA LEU A 76 7.73 -2.63 0.00
C LEU A 76 8.66 -3.63 0.70
N HIS A 77 8.65 -4.85 0.23
CA HIS A 77 9.55 -5.93 0.63
C HIS A 77 10.12 -6.62 -0.61
N ASP A 78 11.13 -7.46 -0.43
CA ASP A 78 11.82 -8.16 -1.53
C ASP A 78 12.15 -7.21 -2.69
N VAL A 79 12.80 -6.11 -2.34
CA VAL A 79 13.10 -5.03 -3.27
C VAL A 79 14.24 -5.39 -4.21
N LEU A 80 14.14 -4.94 -5.45
CA LEU A 80 15.20 -5.04 -6.45
C LEU A 80 15.94 -3.71 -6.55
N HIS A 81 17.26 -3.79 -6.51
CA HIS A 81 18.12 -2.62 -6.61
C HIS A 81 18.74 -2.49 -8.01
N ARG A 82 18.97 -1.26 -8.45
CA ARG A 82 19.83 -0.94 -9.59
C ARG A 82 21.30 -1.05 -9.20
N CYS A 83 22.19 -0.95 -10.21
CA CYS A 83 23.63 -0.98 -9.98
C CYS A 83 24.15 0.17 -9.08
N ASP A 84 23.42 1.27 -9.01
CA ASP A 84 23.71 2.42 -8.15
C ASP A 84 23.17 2.27 -6.72
N GLY A 85 22.55 1.14 -6.40
CA GLY A 85 21.95 0.86 -5.10
C GLY A 85 20.53 1.41 -4.91
N THR A 86 19.98 2.18 -5.87
CA THR A 86 18.60 2.66 -5.78
C THR A 86 17.60 1.53 -5.99
N VAL A 87 16.47 1.57 -5.25
CA VAL A 87 15.38 0.61 -5.42
C VAL A 87 14.67 0.88 -6.74
N SER A 88 14.49 -0.16 -7.56
CA SER A 88 13.79 -0.06 -8.85
C SER A 88 12.43 -0.72 -8.85
N ALA A 89 12.24 -1.74 -8.02
CA ALA A 89 10.99 -2.48 -7.92
C ALA A 89 10.84 -3.12 -6.53
N GLY A 90 9.63 -3.50 -6.16
CA GLY A 90 9.38 -4.20 -4.91
C GLY A 90 7.99 -4.81 -4.83
N TRP A 91 7.82 -5.77 -3.91
CA TRP A 91 6.54 -6.34 -3.58
C TRP A 91 5.80 -5.43 -2.61
N LEU A 92 4.58 -5.07 -2.98
CA LEU A 92 3.72 -4.18 -2.21
C LEU A 92 2.87 -4.98 -1.23
N GLY A 93 2.95 -4.61 0.04
CA GLY A 93 1.97 -4.93 1.06
C GLY A 93 1.26 -3.68 1.53
N CYS A 94 0.00 -3.78 1.90
CA CYS A 94 -0.73 -2.69 2.52
C CYS A 94 -1.85 -3.19 3.42
N TYR A 95 -2.11 -2.43 4.48
CA TYR A 95 -3.29 -2.63 5.30
C TYR A 95 -3.81 -1.28 5.80
N PHE A 96 -5.13 -1.11 5.71
CA PHE A 96 -5.84 0.07 6.20
C PHE A 96 -6.87 -0.33 7.24
N LEU A 97 -6.94 0.42 8.33
CA LEU A 97 -7.97 0.28 9.36
C LEU A 97 -9.36 0.50 8.74
N ALA A 98 -10.36 -0.19 9.25
CA ALA A 98 -11.71 -0.22 8.66
C ALA A 98 -12.30 1.16 8.32
N PRO A 99 -12.19 2.20 9.16
CA PRO A 99 -12.72 3.53 8.85
C PRO A 99 -12.06 4.22 7.65
N TYR A 100 -10.84 3.81 7.29
CA TYR A 100 -10.02 4.46 6.26
C TYR A 100 -9.92 3.66 4.95
N ARG A 101 -10.72 2.61 4.82
CA ARG A 101 -10.79 1.81 3.57
C ARG A 101 -11.54 2.56 2.47
N GLY A 102 -11.43 2.06 1.24
CA GLY A 102 -12.08 2.68 0.08
C GLY A 102 -11.34 3.92 -0.43
N HIS A 103 -12.02 5.04 -0.56
CA HIS A 103 -11.47 6.24 -1.20
C HIS A 103 -10.25 6.81 -0.47
N VAL A 104 -10.26 6.84 0.86
CA VAL A 104 -9.14 7.30 1.67
C VAL A 104 -7.90 6.43 1.45
N ALA A 105 -8.06 5.10 1.46
CA ALA A 105 -6.96 4.18 1.18
C ALA A 105 -6.37 4.39 -0.22
N ILE A 106 -7.20 4.68 -1.23
CA ILE A 106 -6.75 4.97 -2.59
C ILE A 106 -5.92 6.27 -2.62
N GLN A 107 -6.34 7.32 -1.94
CA GLN A 107 -5.61 8.58 -1.87
C GLN A 107 -4.26 8.43 -1.13
N LEU A 108 -4.25 7.68 -0.02
CA LEU A 108 -3.03 7.35 0.71
C LEU A 108 -2.07 6.51 -0.14
N TRP A 109 -2.60 5.55 -0.90
CA TRP A 109 -1.81 4.80 -1.88
C TRP A 109 -1.19 5.74 -2.94
N GLN A 110 -1.95 6.68 -3.50
CA GLN A 110 -1.41 7.63 -4.49
C GLN A 110 -0.25 8.44 -3.91
N ALA A 111 -0.37 8.91 -2.67
CA ALA A 111 0.70 9.62 -1.98
C ALA A 111 1.94 8.74 -1.77
N ALA A 112 1.76 7.49 -1.32
CA ALA A 112 2.83 6.53 -1.13
C ALA A 112 3.52 6.18 -2.45
N ARG A 113 2.75 5.93 -3.50
CA ARG A 113 3.25 5.67 -4.84
C ARG A 113 4.14 6.83 -5.33
N GLN A 114 3.63 8.06 -5.27
CA GLN A 114 4.36 9.24 -5.70
C GLN A 114 5.66 9.43 -4.91
N HIS A 115 5.65 9.13 -3.60
CA HIS A 115 6.85 9.17 -2.77
C HIS A 115 7.91 8.19 -3.30
N TRP A 116 7.55 6.92 -3.55
CA TRP A 116 8.49 5.93 -4.05
C TRP A 116 8.92 6.15 -5.49
N GLU A 117 8.03 6.64 -6.37
CA GLU A 117 8.39 7.01 -7.73
C GLU A 117 9.46 8.12 -7.74
N THR A 118 9.31 9.12 -6.87
CA THR A 118 10.32 10.17 -6.68
C THR A 118 11.66 9.60 -6.19
N ALA A 119 11.62 8.52 -5.40
CA ALA A 119 12.80 7.78 -4.98
C ALA A 119 13.35 6.79 -6.03
N GLY A 120 12.72 6.70 -7.21
CA GLY A 120 13.19 5.89 -8.34
C GLY A 120 12.53 4.52 -8.50
N VAL A 121 11.54 4.16 -7.68
CA VAL A 121 10.79 2.90 -7.84
C VAL A 121 9.88 3.00 -9.04
N ALA A 122 10.07 2.11 -10.02
CA ALA A 122 9.31 2.10 -11.28
C ALA A 122 8.29 0.96 -11.37
N HIS A 123 8.52 -0.14 -10.65
CA HIS A 123 7.67 -1.33 -10.72
C HIS A 123 7.20 -1.77 -9.34
N PHE A 124 5.93 -2.10 -9.26
CA PHE A 124 5.30 -2.62 -8.05
C PHE A 124 4.66 -3.96 -8.36
N PHE A 125 4.87 -4.93 -7.48
CA PHE A 125 4.22 -6.23 -7.53
C PHE A 125 3.35 -6.41 -6.28
N THR A 126 2.31 -7.21 -6.38
CA THR A 126 1.55 -7.65 -5.20
C THR A 126 0.92 -9.01 -5.44
N ALA A 127 0.74 -9.76 -4.37
CA ALA A 127 0.11 -11.07 -4.40
C ALA A 127 -1.15 -11.04 -3.54
N ILE A 128 -2.27 -11.50 -4.10
CA ILE A 128 -3.56 -11.43 -3.42
C ILE A 128 -4.25 -12.77 -3.51
N ASN A 129 -4.69 -13.26 -2.35
CA ASN A 129 -5.51 -14.43 -2.26
C ASN A 129 -6.81 -14.27 -3.09
N VAL A 130 -7.18 -15.29 -3.85
CA VAL A 130 -8.35 -15.26 -4.73
C VAL A 130 -9.66 -15.02 -3.96
N ALA A 131 -9.72 -15.40 -2.69
CA ALA A 131 -10.88 -15.17 -1.82
C ALA A 131 -10.96 -13.72 -1.29
N ASN A 132 -9.84 -12.95 -1.31
CA ASN A 132 -9.81 -11.56 -0.83
C ASN A 132 -10.30 -10.59 -1.91
N ARG A 133 -11.62 -10.54 -2.11
CA ARG A 133 -12.27 -9.71 -3.12
C ARG A 133 -12.03 -8.20 -2.91
N SER A 134 -11.96 -7.76 -1.65
CA SER A 134 -11.73 -6.36 -1.30
C SER A 134 -10.36 -5.89 -1.77
N SER A 135 -9.30 -6.66 -1.49
CA SER A 135 -7.95 -6.32 -1.95
C SER A 135 -7.83 -6.40 -3.47
N GLN A 136 -8.48 -7.38 -4.13
CA GLN A 136 -8.51 -7.43 -5.59
C GLN A 136 -9.16 -6.16 -6.18
N ALA A 137 -10.30 -5.73 -5.63
CA ALA A 137 -10.97 -4.51 -6.08
C ALA A 137 -10.09 -3.26 -5.85
N PHE A 138 -9.40 -3.18 -4.71
CA PHE A 138 -8.48 -2.09 -4.40
C PHE A 138 -7.35 -2.02 -5.44
N VAL A 139 -6.64 -3.13 -5.69
CA VAL A 139 -5.49 -3.09 -6.61
C VAL A 139 -5.89 -2.89 -8.06
N THR A 140 -7.01 -3.45 -8.52
CA THR A 140 -7.39 -3.35 -9.94
C THR A 140 -8.13 -2.05 -10.26
N ARG A 141 -8.99 -1.54 -9.38
CA ARG A 141 -9.83 -0.36 -9.64
C ARG A 141 -9.30 0.92 -9.02
N GLY A 142 -8.61 0.80 -7.87
CA GLY A 142 -8.10 1.95 -7.13
C GLY A 142 -6.62 2.21 -7.36
N ALA A 143 -5.82 1.17 -7.51
CA ALA A 143 -4.36 1.27 -7.62
C ALA A 143 -3.82 0.92 -9.03
N TYR A 144 -4.70 0.56 -9.96
CA TYR A 144 -4.39 0.30 -11.39
C TYR A 144 -3.37 -0.81 -11.66
N PHE A 145 -3.35 -1.84 -10.82
CA PHE A 145 -2.55 -3.03 -11.07
C PHE A 145 -3.22 -3.95 -12.10
N HIS A 146 -2.41 -4.63 -12.90
CA HIS A 146 -2.83 -5.64 -13.85
C HIS A 146 -2.49 -7.03 -13.35
N ARG A 147 -3.43 -7.98 -13.46
CA ARG A 147 -3.17 -9.37 -13.12
C ARG A 147 -2.30 -10.02 -14.19
N VAL A 148 -1.16 -10.58 -13.77
CA VAL A 148 -0.17 -11.22 -14.66
C VAL A 148 -0.01 -12.71 -14.41
N GLY A 149 -0.49 -13.23 -13.28
CA GLY A 149 -0.32 -14.64 -12.97
C GLY A 149 -1.31 -15.20 -11.96
N ARG A 150 -1.29 -16.53 -11.80
CA ARG A 150 -2.03 -17.30 -10.81
C ARG A 150 -1.17 -18.48 -10.36
N PHE A 151 -1.05 -18.67 -9.05
CA PHE A 151 -0.47 -19.85 -8.43
C PHE A 151 -1.58 -20.68 -7.79
N PRO A 152 -1.89 -21.87 -8.34
CA PRO A 152 -2.96 -22.72 -7.78
C PRO A 152 -2.59 -23.25 -6.40
N ALA A 153 -3.52 -23.23 -5.47
CA ALA A 153 -3.40 -23.78 -4.12
C ALA A 153 -2.11 -23.37 -3.37
N PHE A 154 -1.59 -22.16 -3.65
CA PHE A 154 -0.30 -21.69 -3.15
C PHE A 154 -0.35 -21.22 -1.70
N THR A 155 -1.52 -20.81 -1.21
CA THR A 155 -1.67 -20.26 0.14
C THR A 155 -2.88 -20.87 0.84
N VAL A 156 -2.99 -20.62 2.14
CA VAL A 156 -4.13 -21.04 2.95
C VAL A 156 -4.92 -19.80 3.37
N TYR A 157 -6.22 -19.82 3.18
CA TYR A 157 -7.12 -18.76 3.62
C TYR A 157 -8.31 -19.37 4.38
N HIS A 158 -8.49 -18.94 5.63
CA HIS A 158 -9.46 -19.55 6.55
C HIS A 158 -9.37 -21.07 6.60
N GLY A 159 -8.16 -21.62 6.67
CA GLY A 159 -7.90 -23.06 6.76
C GLY A 159 -8.07 -23.85 5.46
N GLN A 160 -8.35 -23.21 4.32
CA GLN A 160 -8.53 -23.88 3.05
C GLN A 160 -7.43 -23.49 2.04
N PRO A 161 -6.84 -24.45 1.30
CA PRO A 161 -5.96 -24.16 0.20
C PRO A 161 -6.65 -23.25 -0.82
N THR A 162 -5.98 -22.22 -1.24
CA THR A 162 -6.53 -21.25 -2.17
C THR A 162 -5.47 -20.70 -3.11
N ASP A 163 -5.91 -20.21 -4.24
CA ASP A 163 -5.04 -19.65 -5.25
C ASP A 163 -4.56 -18.26 -4.86
N LEU A 164 -3.40 -17.91 -5.37
CA LEU A 164 -2.81 -16.60 -5.26
C LEU A 164 -2.76 -15.95 -6.65
N PHE A 165 -3.32 -14.76 -6.78
CA PHE A 165 -3.17 -13.93 -7.98
C PHE A 165 -1.98 -12.99 -7.84
N ILE A 166 -1.17 -12.89 -8.88
CA ILE A 166 -0.07 -11.94 -8.97
C ILE A 166 -0.50 -10.77 -9.83
N TYR A 167 -0.22 -9.59 -9.34
CA TYR A 167 -0.49 -8.32 -10.01
C TYR A 167 0.79 -7.50 -10.14
N THR A 168 0.87 -6.70 -11.18
CA THR A 168 1.96 -5.75 -11.41
C THR A 168 1.42 -4.40 -11.82
N MET A 169 2.19 -3.36 -11.54
CA MET A 169 1.94 -2.00 -11.98
C MET A 169 3.27 -1.35 -12.35
N HIS A 170 3.31 -0.70 -13.50
CA HIS A 170 4.37 0.24 -13.84
C HIS A 170 3.93 1.65 -13.46
N ALA A 171 4.84 2.44 -12.90
CA ALA A 171 4.53 3.77 -12.39
C ALA A 171 3.92 4.71 -13.45
N GLU A 172 4.47 4.71 -14.66
CA GLU A 172 3.97 5.54 -15.77
C GLU A 172 2.55 5.18 -16.18
N ASP A 173 2.23 3.89 -16.28
CA ASP A 173 0.89 3.41 -16.64
C ASP A 173 -0.17 3.84 -15.61
N ALA A 174 0.20 3.79 -14.32
CA ALA A 174 -0.68 4.20 -13.24
C ALA A 174 -0.93 5.70 -13.23
N THR A 175 0.07 6.52 -13.54
CA THR A 175 -0.05 7.97 -13.66
C THR A 175 -1.02 8.33 -14.77
N LEU A 176 -0.83 7.78 -15.96
CA LEU A 176 -1.73 8.00 -17.10
C LEU A 176 -3.17 7.57 -16.80
N ALA A 177 -3.36 6.39 -16.20
CA ALA A 177 -4.68 5.88 -15.85
C ALA A 177 -5.38 6.79 -14.83
N TRP A 178 -4.65 7.33 -13.85
CA TRP A 178 -5.16 8.26 -12.86
C TRP A 178 -5.58 9.60 -13.49
N GLU A 179 -4.76 10.17 -14.35
CA GLU A 179 -5.04 11.41 -15.07
C GLU A 179 -6.31 11.29 -15.93
N LEU A 180 -6.45 10.18 -16.67
CA LEU A 180 -7.63 9.89 -17.47
C LEU A 180 -8.90 9.73 -16.62
N ALA A 181 -8.81 9.03 -15.49
CA ALA A 181 -9.93 8.86 -14.58
C ALA A 181 -10.39 10.18 -13.96
N THR A 182 -9.43 11.03 -13.57
CA THR A 182 -9.70 12.37 -13.01
C THR A 182 -10.35 13.28 -14.04
N ALA A 183 -9.84 13.31 -15.28
CA ALA A 183 -10.42 14.08 -16.38
C ALA A 183 -11.84 13.63 -16.72
N ARG A 184 -12.12 12.32 -16.67
CA ARG A 184 -13.46 11.76 -16.89
C ARG A 184 -14.43 12.19 -15.80
N ALA A 185 -14.03 12.12 -14.52
CA ALA A 185 -14.85 12.55 -13.40
C ALA A 185 -15.20 14.04 -13.48
N ALA A 186 -14.22 14.89 -13.82
CA ALA A 186 -14.43 16.33 -14.01
C ALA A 186 -15.46 16.62 -15.11
N ARG A 187 -15.40 15.92 -16.26
CA ARG A 187 -16.37 16.06 -17.35
C ARG A 187 -17.79 15.65 -16.94
N GLN A 188 -17.93 14.57 -16.16
CA GLN A 188 -19.24 14.12 -15.66
C GLN A 188 -19.86 15.13 -14.69
N MET A 189 -19.05 15.77 -13.82
CA MET A 189 -19.54 16.82 -12.92
C MET A 189 -20.00 18.05 -13.67
N LEU A 190 -19.29 18.48 -14.73
CA LEU A 190 -19.69 19.60 -15.59
C LEU A 190 -20.97 19.31 -16.35
N SER A 191 -21.16 18.09 -16.89
CA SER A 191 -22.38 17.73 -17.62
C SER A 191 -23.60 17.54 -16.72
N ALA A 192 -23.43 17.30 -15.43
CA ALA A 192 -24.52 17.21 -14.46
C ALA A 192 -24.96 18.58 -13.90
N ALA A 193 -24.17 19.62 -14.14
CA ALA A 193 -24.42 20.99 -13.69
C ALA A 193 -25.09 21.88 -14.77
N LEU A 194 -25.25 21.36 -16.00
CA LEU A 194 -25.98 21.97 -17.13
C LEU A 194 -27.36 21.34 -17.30
#